data_c5e168a2f9b981cdc2da5e4665216c5c
#
_entry.id   c5e168a2f9b981cdc2da5e4665216c5c
#
_cell.length_a   1.000
_cell.length_b   1.000
_cell.length_c   1.000
_cell.angle_alpha   90.00
_cell.angle_beta   90.00
_cell.angle_gamma   90.00
#
_symmetry.space_group_name_H-M   'P 1'
#
loop_
_entity.id
_entity.type
_entity.pdbx_description
1 polymer ?
#
loop_
_entity_poly.entity_id
_entity_poly.type
_entity_poly.pdbx_seq_one_letter_code
_entity_poly.pdbx_strand_id
1 'polypeptide(L)'
;MPLKDTYILLGSAGSGKSTQAELLKSSLHLAHIDIGAELRAVASHDTELGRQVSEAMNVRHELVPDDVVFAVLTDAVHAVPPTVGLLIDGIPRRENQIDEVLQVLEESGRTLNKVIFIDVPEAVSVERISKRYACEGCKRTYILGKNLIDSTKPCRYCGGHIAQRVDDTE
;
A
#
# COMPACT_ATOMS: atom_id res chain seq x y z
N MET A 1 -9.49 -26.65 9.37
CA MET A 1 -10.00 -25.77 8.30
C MET A 1 -8.87 -25.54 7.32
N PRO A 2 -9.08 -25.55 6.00
CA PRO A 2 -8.01 -25.17 5.09
C PRO A 2 -7.59 -23.74 5.40
N LEU A 3 -6.28 -23.50 5.40
CA LEU A 3 -5.71 -22.17 5.51
C LEU A 3 -6.27 -21.33 4.37
N LYS A 4 -6.66 -20.10 4.67
CA LYS A 4 -7.19 -19.19 3.65
C LYS A 4 -6.05 -18.64 2.80
N ASP A 5 -6.36 -18.43 1.53
CA ASP A 5 -5.40 -18.01 0.52
C ASP A 5 -4.72 -16.68 0.86
N THR A 6 -3.41 -16.62 0.61
CA THR A 6 -2.61 -15.40 0.70
C THR A 6 -2.07 -15.05 -0.67
N TYR A 7 -2.26 -13.81 -1.06
CA TYR A 7 -1.82 -13.24 -2.34
C TYR A 7 -0.90 -12.07 -2.09
N ILE A 8 0.13 -11.92 -2.92
CA ILE A 8 0.97 -10.73 -2.96
C ILE A 8 0.73 -10.01 -4.28
N LEU A 9 0.50 -8.69 -4.22
CA LEU A 9 0.28 -7.84 -5.38
C LEU A 9 1.48 -6.94 -5.59
N LEU A 10 2.15 -7.08 -6.73
CA LEU A 10 3.32 -6.33 -7.12
C LEU A 10 3.08 -5.49 -8.37
N GLY A 11 3.90 -4.49 -8.58
CA GLY A 11 3.89 -3.62 -9.76
C GLY A 11 4.38 -2.22 -9.43
N SER A 12 4.71 -1.44 -10.44
CA SER A 12 5.19 -0.06 -10.30
C SER A 12 4.14 0.87 -9.65
N ALA A 13 4.58 1.99 -9.12
CA ALA A 13 3.68 3.08 -8.75
C ALA A 13 2.85 3.48 -9.98
N GLY A 14 1.58 3.79 -9.82
CA GLY A 14 0.70 4.11 -10.97
C GLY A 14 0.25 2.91 -11.81
N SER A 15 0.70 1.67 -11.57
CA SER A 15 0.28 0.49 -12.34
C SER A 15 -1.20 0.14 -12.17
N GLY A 16 -1.84 0.60 -11.09
CA GLY A 16 -3.24 0.32 -10.78
C GLY A 16 -3.43 -0.71 -9.66
N LYS A 17 -2.37 -1.06 -8.91
CA LYS A 17 -2.43 -2.01 -7.79
C LYS A 17 -3.60 -1.78 -6.85
N SER A 18 -3.74 -0.58 -6.30
CA SER A 18 -4.81 -0.29 -5.32
C SER A 18 -6.22 -0.48 -5.90
N THR A 19 -6.42 -0.24 -7.20
CA THR A 19 -7.70 -0.50 -7.87
C THR A 19 -7.97 -2.00 -7.98
N GLN A 20 -6.96 -2.79 -8.37
CA GLN A 20 -7.07 -4.24 -8.46
C GLN A 20 -7.17 -4.88 -7.08
N ALA A 21 -6.47 -4.34 -6.09
CA ALA A 21 -6.57 -4.79 -4.70
C ALA A 21 -8.00 -4.66 -4.16
N GLU A 22 -8.70 -3.55 -4.39
CA GLU A 22 -10.09 -3.37 -3.96
C GLU A 22 -11.05 -4.35 -4.66
N LEU A 23 -10.82 -4.65 -5.95
CA LEU A 23 -11.61 -5.64 -6.67
C LEU A 23 -11.36 -7.06 -6.14
N LEU A 24 -10.10 -7.45 -5.94
CA LEU A 24 -9.74 -8.76 -5.39
C LEU A 24 -10.25 -8.94 -3.96
N LYS A 25 -10.05 -7.94 -3.10
CA LYS A 25 -10.58 -7.91 -1.74
C LYS A 25 -12.07 -8.19 -1.70
N SER A 26 -12.82 -7.49 -2.55
CA SER A 26 -14.28 -7.62 -2.59
C SER A 26 -14.72 -8.98 -3.16
N SER A 27 -14.07 -9.45 -4.23
CA SER A 27 -14.45 -10.68 -4.94
C SER A 27 -14.06 -11.94 -4.18
N LEU A 28 -12.94 -11.94 -3.48
CA LEU A 28 -12.38 -13.10 -2.77
C LEU A 28 -12.54 -13.00 -1.23
N HIS A 29 -13.13 -11.93 -0.74
CA HIS A 29 -13.35 -11.67 0.69
C HIS A 29 -12.03 -11.70 1.49
N LEU A 30 -11.00 -11.00 0.97
CA LEU A 30 -9.68 -10.92 1.57
C LEU A 30 -9.56 -9.72 2.52
N ALA A 31 -8.75 -9.84 3.56
CA ALA A 31 -8.19 -8.68 4.22
C ALA A 31 -7.07 -8.09 3.34
N HIS A 32 -7.02 -6.78 3.20
CA HIS A 32 -6.01 -6.09 2.39
C HIS A 32 -5.03 -5.36 3.31
N ILE A 33 -3.76 -5.69 3.19
CA ILE A 33 -2.64 -5.04 3.87
C ILE A 33 -1.87 -4.24 2.81
N ASP A 34 -2.02 -2.91 2.81
CA ASP A 34 -1.21 -1.98 2.02
C ASP A 34 -0.10 -1.45 2.93
N ILE A 35 1.12 -2.01 2.80
CA ILE A 35 2.26 -1.62 3.63
C ILE A 35 2.58 -0.13 3.50
N GLY A 36 2.40 0.46 2.33
CA GLY A 36 2.56 1.90 2.17
C GLY A 36 1.55 2.70 2.98
N ALA A 37 0.31 2.24 3.10
CA ALA A 37 -0.71 2.88 3.93
C ALA A 37 -0.42 2.69 5.43
N GLU A 38 0.00 1.50 5.84
CA GLU A 38 0.39 1.21 7.23
C GLU A 38 1.57 2.08 7.68
N LEU A 39 2.62 2.17 6.86
CA LEU A 39 3.76 3.04 7.15
C LEU A 39 3.37 4.53 7.22
N ARG A 40 2.48 5.01 6.35
CA ARG A 40 1.95 6.38 6.45
C ARG A 40 1.13 6.60 7.72
N ALA A 41 0.41 5.59 8.18
CA ALA A 41 -0.29 5.66 9.47
C ALA A 41 0.70 5.76 10.62
N VAL A 42 1.76 4.96 10.64
CA VAL A 42 2.87 5.06 11.61
C VAL A 42 3.51 6.46 11.58
N ALA A 43 3.82 6.97 10.38
CA ALA A 43 4.41 8.30 10.20
C ALA A 43 3.54 9.46 10.73
N SER A 44 2.23 9.25 10.85
CA SER A 44 1.30 10.27 11.37
C SER A 44 1.27 10.36 12.90
N HIS A 45 1.87 9.41 13.61
CA HIS A 45 1.93 9.41 15.06
C HIS A 45 3.16 10.16 15.56
N ASP A 46 3.01 10.98 16.61
CA ASP A 46 4.13 11.68 17.26
C ASP A 46 4.91 10.73 18.19
N THR A 47 5.58 9.78 17.57
CA THR A 47 6.47 8.81 18.21
C THR A 47 7.84 8.87 17.55
N GLU A 48 8.88 8.34 18.22
CA GLU A 48 10.21 8.24 17.61
C GLU A 48 10.18 7.46 16.30
N LEU A 49 9.47 6.32 16.29
CA LEU A 49 9.26 5.51 15.08
C LEU A 49 8.51 6.30 14.01
N GLY A 50 7.45 7.02 14.38
CA GLY A 50 6.68 7.85 13.45
C GLY A 50 7.55 8.93 12.81
N ARG A 51 8.43 9.58 13.57
CA ARG A 51 9.37 10.58 13.04
C ARG A 51 10.38 9.96 12.07
N GLN A 52 10.95 8.79 12.39
CA GLN A 52 11.89 8.08 11.51
C GLN A 52 11.24 7.67 10.18
N VAL A 53 10.04 7.11 10.24
CA VAL A 53 9.27 6.73 9.04
C VAL A 53 8.92 7.97 8.21
N SER A 54 8.45 9.05 8.86
CA SER A 54 8.11 10.31 8.19
C SER A 54 9.33 10.93 7.52
N GLU A 55 10.48 10.92 8.17
CA GLU A 55 11.73 11.44 7.61
C GLU A 55 12.16 10.65 6.38
N ALA A 56 12.13 9.31 6.45
CA ALA A 56 12.47 8.47 5.31
C ALA A 56 11.54 8.72 4.12
N MET A 57 10.23 8.69 4.34
CA MET A 57 9.22 8.76 3.26
C MET A 57 9.02 10.16 2.69
N ASN A 58 8.96 11.18 3.55
CA ASN A 58 8.47 12.51 3.18
C ASN A 58 9.59 13.55 3.00
N VAL A 59 10.79 13.29 3.55
CA VAL A 59 11.93 14.23 3.50
C VAL A 59 13.02 13.70 2.59
N ARG A 60 13.45 12.45 2.81
CA ARG A 60 14.53 11.85 2.02
C ARG A 60 14.04 11.14 0.76
N HIS A 61 12.73 10.87 0.63
CA HIS A 61 12.12 10.09 -0.45
C HIS A 61 12.77 8.71 -0.63
N GLU A 62 13.18 8.10 0.48
CA GLU A 62 13.83 6.79 0.53
C GLU A 62 12.85 5.71 0.99
N LEU A 63 13.24 4.47 0.75
CA LEU A 63 12.52 3.34 1.35
C LEU A 63 12.80 3.31 2.85
N VAL A 64 11.73 3.08 3.63
CA VAL A 64 11.83 2.87 5.08
C VAL A 64 12.76 1.68 5.36
N PRO A 65 13.56 1.71 6.44
CA PRO A 65 14.41 0.59 6.85
C PRO A 65 13.64 -0.73 6.95
N ASP A 66 14.27 -1.82 6.53
CA ASP A 66 13.59 -3.12 6.40
C ASP A 66 13.08 -3.65 7.75
N ASP A 67 13.82 -3.47 8.84
CA ASP A 67 13.41 -3.83 10.20
C ASP A 67 12.07 -3.18 10.62
N VAL A 68 11.89 -1.91 10.28
CA VAL A 68 10.64 -1.18 10.54
C VAL A 68 9.51 -1.70 9.64
N VAL A 69 9.80 -1.93 8.35
CA VAL A 69 8.82 -2.46 7.41
C VAL A 69 8.32 -3.83 7.85
N PHE A 70 9.22 -4.70 8.31
CA PHE A 70 8.85 -6.05 8.77
C PHE A 70 8.12 -6.05 10.09
N ALA A 71 8.47 -5.18 11.03
CA ALA A 71 7.68 -5.01 12.25
C ALA A 71 6.23 -4.62 11.93
N VAL A 72 6.02 -3.65 11.03
CA VAL A 72 4.69 -3.23 10.58
C VAL A 72 3.96 -4.34 9.84
N LEU A 73 4.64 -5.09 8.96
CA LEU A 73 4.05 -6.23 8.25
C LEU A 73 3.59 -7.31 9.22
N THR A 74 4.46 -7.68 10.18
CA THR A 74 4.18 -8.70 11.18
C THR A 74 2.96 -8.35 12.01
N ASP A 75 2.88 -7.13 12.52
CA ASP A 75 1.74 -6.65 13.29
C ASP A 75 0.45 -6.67 12.45
N ALA A 76 0.51 -6.19 11.20
CA ALA A 76 -0.64 -6.17 10.30
C ALA A 76 -1.13 -7.59 9.96
N VAL A 77 -0.21 -8.54 9.72
CA VAL A 77 -0.56 -9.93 9.42
C VAL A 77 -1.17 -10.62 10.63
N HIS A 78 -0.62 -10.41 11.82
CA HIS A 78 -1.15 -11.00 13.06
C HIS A 78 -2.49 -10.41 13.49
N ALA A 79 -2.79 -9.17 13.11
CA ALA A 79 -4.10 -8.55 13.36
C ALA A 79 -5.24 -9.22 12.57
N VAL A 80 -4.92 -9.96 11.50
CA VAL A 80 -5.93 -10.65 10.69
C VAL A 80 -6.07 -12.11 11.12
N PRO A 81 -7.28 -12.56 11.50
CA PRO A 81 -7.49 -13.97 11.87
C PRO A 81 -7.02 -14.93 10.77
N PRO A 82 -6.39 -16.06 11.09
CA PRO A 82 -5.85 -17.01 10.09
C PRO A 82 -6.94 -17.65 9.22
N THR A 83 -8.20 -17.52 9.61
CA THR A 83 -9.37 -17.95 8.84
C THR A 83 -9.78 -16.99 7.75
N VAL A 84 -9.19 -15.79 7.68
CA VAL A 84 -9.43 -14.77 6.66
C VAL A 84 -8.26 -14.77 5.69
N GLY A 85 -8.53 -14.82 4.38
CA GLY A 85 -7.49 -14.72 3.36
C GLY A 85 -6.84 -13.34 3.33
N LEU A 86 -5.61 -13.24 2.85
CA LEU A 86 -4.83 -12.01 2.77
C LEU A 86 -4.53 -11.59 1.33
N LEU A 87 -4.55 -10.30 1.11
CA LEU A 87 -3.92 -9.63 -0.02
C LEU A 87 -2.90 -8.62 0.52
N ILE A 88 -1.63 -8.83 0.23
CA ILE A 88 -0.53 -7.96 0.66
C ILE A 88 -0.07 -7.14 -0.54
N ASP A 89 -0.01 -5.81 -0.40
CA ASP A 89 0.44 -4.85 -1.43
C ASP A 89 1.59 -3.99 -0.88
N GLY A 90 2.58 -3.73 -1.73
CA GLY A 90 3.67 -2.81 -1.43
C GLY A 90 4.91 -3.44 -0.83
N ILE A 91 4.95 -4.76 -0.66
CA ILE A 91 6.12 -5.58 -0.26
C ILE A 91 6.03 -6.96 -0.96
N PRO A 92 7.19 -7.63 -1.31
CA PRO A 92 8.55 -7.10 -1.25
C PRO A 92 8.81 -6.02 -2.32
N ARG A 93 9.76 -5.12 -2.05
CA ARG A 93 10.28 -4.13 -3.01
C ARG A 93 11.72 -4.40 -3.40
N ARG A 94 12.40 -5.27 -2.65
CA ARG A 94 13.78 -5.70 -2.86
C ARG A 94 13.86 -7.22 -2.73
N GLU A 95 14.84 -7.81 -3.39
CA GLU A 95 15.07 -9.26 -3.36
C GLU A 95 15.34 -9.78 -1.95
N ASN A 96 16.13 -9.05 -1.16
CA ASN A 96 16.44 -9.40 0.23
C ASN A 96 15.22 -9.43 1.17
N GLN A 97 14.09 -8.88 0.74
CA GLN A 97 12.84 -8.90 1.54
C GLN A 97 12.01 -10.17 1.30
N ILE A 98 12.33 -10.98 0.31
CA ILE A 98 11.49 -12.12 -0.09
C ILE A 98 11.41 -13.15 1.04
N ASP A 99 12.56 -13.58 1.53
CA ASP A 99 12.63 -14.63 2.55
C ASP A 99 11.95 -14.23 3.85
N GLU A 100 12.13 -12.97 4.26
CA GLU A 100 11.48 -12.44 5.47
C GLU A 100 9.95 -12.34 5.32
N VAL A 101 9.45 -11.93 4.13
CA VAL A 101 8.00 -11.96 3.87
C VAL A 101 7.44 -13.36 3.97
N LEU A 102 8.13 -14.36 3.40
CA LEU A 102 7.72 -15.76 3.48
C LEU A 102 7.76 -16.27 4.91
N GLN A 103 8.77 -15.90 5.69
CA GLN A 103 8.90 -16.25 7.10
C GLN A 103 7.73 -15.68 7.92
N VAL A 104 7.38 -14.40 7.76
CA VAL A 104 6.22 -13.78 8.45
C VAL A 104 4.93 -14.52 8.15
N LEU A 105 4.73 -14.96 6.90
CA LEU A 105 3.56 -15.75 6.53
C LEU A 105 3.57 -17.12 7.20
N GLU A 106 4.68 -17.82 7.18
CA GLU A 106 4.84 -19.16 7.79
C GLU A 106 4.60 -19.09 9.31
N GLU A 107 5.22 -18.14 10.01
CA GLU A 107 5.04 -17.91 11.45
C GLU A 107 3.59 -17.60 11.84
N SER A 108 2.85 -16.94 10.94
CA SER A 108 1.41 -16.68 11.12
C SER A 108 0.50 -17.86 10.72
N GLY A 109 1.09 -19.01 10.33
CA GLY A 109 0.37 -20.20 9.87
C GLY A 109 -0.28 -20.01 8.50
N ARG A 110 0.28 -19.15 7.64
CA ARG A 110 -0.25 -18.85 6.30
C ARG A 110 0.67 -19.39 5.23
N THR A 111 0.09 -19.64 4.07
CA THR A 111 0.84 -20.09 2.88
C THR A 111 0.58 -19.12 1.74
N LEU A 112 1.66 -18.69 1.07
CA LEU A 112 1.56 -17.90 -0.14
C LEU A 112 1.00 -18.74 -1.29
N ASN A 113 -0.13 -18.33 -1.85
CA ASN A 113 -0.77 -19.02 -2.96
C ASN A 113 -0.30 -18.50 -4.31
N LYS A 114 -0.29 -17.17 -4.48
CA LYS A 114 0.12 -16.53 -5.74
C LYS A 114 0.73 -15.17 -5.51
N VAL A 115 1.66 -14.85 -6.40
CA VAL A 115 2.13 -13.48 -6.62
C VAL A 115 1.51 -12.97 -7.92
N ILE A 116 0.88 -11.80 -7.86
CA ILE A 116 0.24 -11.14 -9.00
C ILE A 116 1.07 -9.91 -9.33
N PHE A 117 1.68 -9.88 -10.50
CA PHE A 117 2.47 -8.74 -10.95
C PHE A 117 1.68 -7.95 -12.00
N ILE A 118 1.44 -6.66 -11.72
CA ILE A 118 0.80 -5.74 -12.67
C ILE A 118 1.89 -4.97 -13.40
N ASP A 119 2.14 -5.39 -14.63
CA ASP A 119 3.10 -4.76 -15.51
C ASP A 119 2.41 -3.69 -16.38
N VAL A 120 3.00 -2.51 -16.42
CA VAL A 120 2.61 -1.41 -17.31
C VAL A 120 3.85 -0.68 -17.82
N PRO A 121 3.83 -0.16 -19.04
CA PRO A 121 4.94 0.65 -19.54
C PRO A 121 5.26 1.82 -18.61
N GLU A 122 6.54 2.13 -18.43
CA GLU A 122 7.02 3.21 -17.56
C GLU A 122 6.32 4.55 -17.87
N ALA A 123 6.22 4.91 -19.16
CA ALA A 123 5.55 6.13 -19.58
C ALA A 123 4.10 6.22 -19.08
N VAL A 124 3.40 5.07 -19.01
CA VAL A 124 2.02 5.01 -18.48
C VAL A 124 2.01 5.18 -16.96
N SER A 125 2.99 4.59 -16.26
CA SER A 125 3.17 4.77 -14.82
C SER A 125 3.42 6.24 -14.48
N VAL A 126 4.38 6.87 -15.13
CA VAL A 126 4.74 8.29 -14.94
C VAL A 126 3.53 9.19 -15.22
N GLU A 127 2.84 9.00 -16.35
CA GLU A 127 1.64 9.78 -16.67
C GLU A 127 0.56 9.67 -15.58
N ARG A 128 0.35 8.47 -15.06
CA ARG A 128 -0.67 8.25 -14.02
C ARG A 128 -0.29 8.85 -12.68
N ILE A 129 1.01 8.75 -12.31
CA ILE A 129 1.52 9.32 -11.06
C ILE A 129 1.45 10.84 -11.08
N SER A 130 1.87 11.48 -12.17
CA SER A 130 1.82 12.95 -12.30
C SER A 130 0.41 13.53 -12.19
N LYS A 131 -0.62 12.72 -12.44
CA LYS A 131 -2.03 13.08 -12.31
C LYS A 131 -2.70 12.53 -11.04
N ARG A 132 -1.92 11.92 -10.14
CA ARG A 132 -2.45 11.28 -8.94
C ARG A 132 -2.59 12.26 -7.79
N TYR A 133 -3.76 12.29 -7.21
CA TYR A 133 -4.12 13.07 -6.04
C TYR A 133 -4.68 12.15 -4.95
N ALA A 134 -4.63 12.58 -3.72
CA ALA A 134 -5.24 11.88 -2.59
C ALA A 134 -6.02 12.84 -1.69
N CYS A 135 -7.10 12.35 -1.12
CA CYS A 135 -7.79 13.08 -0.08
C CYS A 135 -7.05 12.93 1.25
N GLU A 136 -6.70 14.04 1.88
CA GLU A 136 -6.02 14.05 3.18
C GLU A 136 -6.87 13.46 4.30
N GLY A 137 -8.21 13.59 4.20
CA GLY A 137 -9.14 13.03 5.19
C GLY A 137 -9.37 11.52 5.04
N CYS A 138 -9.98 11.08 3.93
CA CYS A 138 -10.37 9.67 3.75
C CYS A 138 -9.36 8.83 2.94
N LYS A 139 -8.21 9.40 2.58
CA LYS A 139 -7.09 8.75 1.85
C LYS A 139 -7.46 8.18 0.47
N ARG A 140 -8.65 8.46 -0.06
CA ARG A 140 -9.06 8.04 -1.40
C ARG A 140 -8.16 8.64 -2.46
N THR A 141 -7.76 7.80 -3.41
CA THR A 141 -6.97 8.20 -4.57
C THR A 141 -7.84 8.72 -5.70
N TYR A 142 -7.39 9.77 -6.35
CA TYR A 142 -8.00 10.41 -7.49
C TYR A 142 -6.98 10.54 -8.64
N ILE A 143 -7.49 10.53 -9.86
CA ILE A 143 -6.68 10.78 -11.06
C ILE A 143 -7.30 11.99 -11.76
N LEU A 144 -6.51 13.05 -11.90
CA LEU A 144 -6.92 14.29 -12.60
C LEU A 144 -7.26 13.97 -14.07
N GLY A 145 -8.40 14.46 -14.52
CA GLY A 145 -8.93 14.17 -15.85
C GLY A 145 -9.70 12.85 -15.99
N LYS A 146 -9.77 12.02 -14.94
CA LYS A 146 -10.53 10.77 -14.93
C LYS A 146 -11.67 10.79 -13.90
N ASN A 147 -11.35 10.80 -12.63
CA ASN A 147 -12.32 10.81 -11.52
C ASN A 147 -12.19 12.06 -10.62
N LEU A 148 -11.29 12.96 -10.98
CA LEU A 148 -11.10 14.29 -10.42
C LEU A 148 -11.06 15.28 -11.59
N ILE A 149 -12.05 16.17 -11.65
CA ILE A 149 -12.10 17.21 -12.68
C ILE A 149 -11.34 18.47 -12.23
N ASP A 150 -11.43 18.77 -10.95
CA ASP A 150 -10.90 19.99 -10.34
C ASP A 150 -10.35 19.65 -8.95
N SER A 151 -9.03 19.78 -8.79
CA SER A 151 -8.33 19.45 -7.54
C SER A 151 -8.54 20.50 -6.44
N THR A 152 -9.09 21.68 -6.78
CA THR A 152 -9.39 22.73 -5.79
C THR A 152 -10.68 22.45 -5.02
N LYS A 153 -11.51 21.53 -5.51
CA LYS A 153 -12.76 21.14 -4.84
C LYS A 153 -12.52 20.14 -3.71
N PRO A 154 -13.31 20.22 -2.64
CA PRO A 154 -13.22 19.26 -1.56
C PRO A 154 -13.61 17.85 -2.00
N CYS A 155 -13.10 16.85 -1.28
CA CYS A 155 -13.43 15.46 -1.51
C CYS A 155 -14.93 15.23 -1.44
N ARG A 156 -15.51 14.67 -2.49
CA ARG A 156 -16.97 14.41 -2.58
C ARG A 156 -17.48 13.35 -1.57
N TYR A 157 -16.59 12.61 -0.91
CA TYR A 157 -16.95 11.57 0.04
C TYR A 157 -16.86 12.01 1.50
N CYS A 158 -15.91 12.89 1.84
CA CYS A 158 -15.70 13.30 3.23
C CYS A 158 -15.50 14.81 3.41
N GLY A 159 -15.52 15.59 2.33
CA GLY A 159 -15.29 17.06 2.38
C GLY A 159 -13.82 17.45 2.64
N GLY A 160 -12.91 16.51 2.79
CA GLY A 160 -11.50 16.77 3.06
C GLY A 160 -10.75 17.37 1.86
N HIS A 161 -9.61 17.98 2.13
CA HIS A 161 -8.74 18.56 1.10
C HIS A 161 -8.17 17.47 0.18
N ILE A 162 -8.06 17.76 -1.11
CA ILE A 162 -7.45 16.89 -2.12
C ILE A 162 -6.14 17.52 -2.56
N ALA A 163 -5.04 16.79 -2.35
CA ALA A 163 -3.70 17.23 -2.71
C ALA A 163 -2.96 16.17 -3.53
N GLN A 164 -1.98 16.60 -4.30
CA GLN A 164 -1.02 15.67 -4.89
C GLN A 164 -0.20 15.03 -3.77
N ARG A 165 0.11 13.76 -3.88
CA ARG A 165 0.89 13.06 -2.86
C ARG A 165 2.33 13.52 -2.89
N VAL A 166 2.92 13.72 -1.71
CA VAL A 166 4.31 14.19 -1.57
C VAL A 166 5.30 13.20 -2.20
N ASP A 167 5.03 11.90 -2.08
CA ASP A 167 5.83 10.83 -2.68
C ASP A 167 5.63 10.66 -4.21
N ASP A 168 4.84 11.52 -4.85
CA ASP A 168 4.61 11.57 -6.30
C ASP A 168 5.17 12.84 -6.94
N THR A 169 5.71 13.75 -6.15
CA THR A 169 6.33 14.99 -6.63
C THR A 169 7.84 14.83 -6.60
N GLU A 170 8.47 14.84 -7.75
CA GLU A 170 9.92 15.09 -7.87
C GLU A 170 10.18 16.60 -7.91
#